data_c92052cd7ea83d7b9407e7a03df6fd93
#
_entry.id   c92052cd7ea83d7b9407e7a03df6fd93
#
_cell.length_a   1.000
_cell.length_b   1.000
_cell.length_c   1.000
_cell.angle_alpha   90.00
_cell.angle_beta   90.00
_cell.angle_gamma   90.00
#
_symmetry.space_group_name_H-M   'P 1'
#
loop_
_entity.id
_entity.type
_entity.pdbx_description
1 polymer ?
#
loop_
_entity_poly.entity_id
_entity_poly.type
_entity_poly.pdbx_seq_one_letter_code
_entity_poly.pdbx_strand_id
1 'polypeptide(L)'
;MICTAGAAALNASFQVSPGGLAYSAEVEVAEASGYGFWDAGPLGERIPRQVSNVSLHGACGNCSFDWVDPFTMNFTKGNYTILYTGQVMENHLQGSFDSPYRVSVALPPGLDVRDPLLGMLSPGSEVTENVSSLSIVWNATRSFELRFYTPERERLLLAFGTLWLVGLVLVLVPFLLERRVRGKGP
;
A
#
# COMPACT_ATOMS: atom_id res chain seq x y z
N MET A 1 -20.86 36.00 3.26
CA MET A 1 -19.62 35.35 2.79
C MET A 1 -19.15 34.46 3.94
N ILE A 2 -19.48 33.18 3.90
CA ILE A 2 -19.14 32.20 4.95
C ILE A 2 -17.78 31.65 4.56
N CYS A 3 -16.70 32.08 5.23
CA CYS A 3 -15.41 31.42 5.17
C CYS A 3 -15.54 30.05 5.84
N THR A 4 -15.73 29.00 5.08
CA THR A 4 -15.48 27.64 5.55
C THR A 4 -13.96 27.51 5.73
N ALA A 5 -13.49 27.61 6.96
CA ALA A 5 -12.14 27.18 7.31
C ALA A 5 -12.09 25.67 6.97
N GLY A 6 -11.44 25.33 5.88
CA GLY A 6 -11.16 23.95 5.54
C GLY A 6 -10.33 23.37 6.67
N ALA A 7 -10.86 22.37 7.37
CA ALA A 7 -10.07 21.60 8.32
C ALA A 7 -8.84 21.08 7.57
N ALA A 8 -7.64 21.37 8.07
CA ALA A 8 -6.42 20.81 7.51
C ALA A 8 -6.53 19.29 7.55
N ALA A 9 -6.29 18.65 6.40
CA ALA A 9 -6.30 17.20 6.34
C ALA A 9 -5.21 16.66 7.28
N LEU A 10 -5.56 15.68 8.10
CA LEU A 10 -4.60 14.96 8.94
C LEU A 10 -3.63 14.17 8.05
N ASN A 11 -2.42 13.98 8.52
CA ASN A 11 -1.39 13.28 7.79
C ASN A 11 -1.20 11.85 8.33
N ALA A 12 -0.95 10.92 7.42
CA ALA A 12 -0.49 9.58 7.75
C ALA A 12 0.68 9.23 6.83
N SER A 13 1.82 8.89 7.40
CA SER A 13 3.00 8.48 6.65
C SER A 13 3.40 7.05 6.98
N PHE A 14 3.78 6.31 5.95
CA PHE A 14 4.18 4.92 6.03
C PHE A 14 5.53 4.76 5.33
N GLN A 15 6.46 4.11 5.98
CA GLN A 15 7.76 3.82 5.40
C GLN A 15 7.99 2.30 5.42
N VAL A 16 8.03 1.69 4.24
CA VAL A 16 8.27 0.25 4.10
C VAL A 16 9.76 -0.04 4.32
N SER A 17 10.05 -1.11 5.04
CA SER A 17 11.43 -1.56 5.30
C SER A 17 12.10 -2.06 4.00
N PRO A 18 13.45 -2.04 3.92
CA PRO A 18 14.18 -2.51 2.72
C PRO A 18 13.86 -3.95 2.31
N GLY A 19 13.47 -4.80 3.25
CA GLY A 19 13.04 -6.17 2.95
C GLY A 19 11.59 -6.33 2.52
N GLY A 20 10.77 -5.25 2.57
CA GLY A 20 9.35 -5.32 2.23
C GLY A 20 8.48 -6.10 3.22
N LEU A 21 9.02 -6.50 4.39
CA LEU A 21 8.33 -7.36 5.35
C LEU A 21 7.64 -6.58 6.49
N ALA A 22 8.06 -5.36 6.71
CA ALA A 22 7.55 -4.49 7.77
C ALA A 22 7.47 -3.05 7.29
N TYR A 23 6.73 -2.24 8.03
CA TYR A 23 6.67 -0.80 7.81
C TYR A 23 6.64 -0.07 9.15
N SER A 24 7.15 1.15 9.19
CA SER A 24 6.88 2.12 10.24
C SER A 24 5.78 3.06 9.80
N ALA A 25 4.92 3.43 10.71
CA ALA A 25 3.83 4.36 10.47
C ALA A 25 3.86 5.51 11.46
N GLU A 26 3.49 6.68 10.97
CA GLU A 26 3.25 7.89 11.73
C GLU A 26 1.89 8.44 11.34
N VAL A 27 0.94 8.47 12.28
CA VAL A 27 -0.45 8.84 12.05
C VAL A 27 -0.85 9.97 12.99
N GLU A 28 -1.25 11.09 12.44
CA GLU A 28 -1.81 12.21 13.21
C GLU A 28 -3.26 11.91 13.59
N VAL A 29 -3.64 12.22 14.81
CA VAL A 29 -5.03 12.18 15.28
C VAL A 29 -5.40 13.48 15.96
N ALA A 30 -6.60 13.99 15.72
CA ALA A 30 -7.09 15.23 16.29
C ALA A 30 -8.31 14.97 17.15
N GLU A 31 -8.35 15.63 18.35
CA GLU A 31 -9.44 15.51 19.30
C GLU A 31 -9.84 14.05 19.65
N ALA A 32 -8.86 13.14 19.53
CA ALA A 32 -9.04 11.72 19.77
C ALA A 32 -8.80 11.37 21.24
N SER A 33 -9.52 10.35 21.73
CA SER A 33 -9.31 9.73 23.04
C SER A 33 -8.95 8.26 22.97
N GLY A 34 -8.77 7.72 21.76
CA GLY A 34 -8.37 6.35 21.51
C GLY A 34 -8.06 6.14 20.05
N TYR A 35 -7.38 5.03 19.75
CA TYR A 35 -7.04 4.63 18.40
C TYR A 35 -7.06 3.11 18.26
N GLY A 36 -7.66 2.62 17.18
CA GLY A 36 -7.71 1.20 16.88
C GLY A 36 -6.89 0.85 15.65
N PHE A 37 -6.10 -0.22 15.75
CA PHE A 37 -5.28 -0.73 14.67
C PHE A 37 -6.07 -1.77 13.87
N TRP A 38 -6.74 -1.31 12.81
CA TRP A 38 -7.62 -2.12 11.99
C TRP A 38 -7.31 -1.97 10.51
N ASP A 39 -7.50 -3.06 9.76
CA ASP A 39 -7.56 -3.06 8.30
C ASP A 39 -8.99 -3.25 7.85
N ALA A 40 -9.31 -2.77 6.64
CA ALA A 40 -10.58 -3.07 6.02
C ALA A 40 -10.52 -4.45 5.36
N GLY A 41 -11.38 -5.36 5.78
CA GLY A 41 -11.53 -6.65 5.09
C GLY A 41 -12.33 -6.52 3.79
N PRO A 42 -12.36 -7.59 2.96
CA PRO A 42 -13.01 -7.59 1.65
C PRO A 42 -14.50 -7.28 1.67
N LEU A 43 -15.17 -7.54 2.79
CA LEU A 43 -16.59 -7.26 3.00
C LEU A 43 -16.82 -5.99 3.84
N GLY A 44 -15.77 -5.20 4.10
CA GLY A 44 -15.83 -4.00 4.92
C GLY A 44 -15.75 -4.27 6.43
N GLU A 45 -15.50 -5.51 6.84
CA GLU A 45 -15.26 -5.87 8.24
C GLU A 45 -13.93 -5.30 8.73
N ARG A 46 -13.82 -5.06 10.03
CA ARG A 46 -12.57 -4.61 10.67
C ARG A 46 -11.70 -5.82 11.00
N ILE A 47 -10.56 -5.94 10.36
CA ILE A 47 -9.57 -6.97 10.63
C ILE A 47 -8.51 -6.41 11.57
N PRO A 48 -8.26 -7.02 12.75
CA PRO A 48 -7.23 -6.56 13.66
C PRO A 48 -5.84 -6.62 13.03
N ARG A 49 -5.10 -5.52 13.16
CA ARG A 49 -3.72 -5.41 12.70
C ARG A 49 -2.76 -5.62 13.86
N GLN A 50 -1.83 -6.53 13.72
CA GLN A 50 -0.75 -6.70 14.70
C GLN A 50 0.27 -5.57 14.53
N VAL A 51 0.49 -4.83 15.61
CA VAL A 51 1.45 -3.73 15.68
C VAL A 51 2.42 -3.91 16.82
N SER A 52 3.58 -3.29 16.72
CA SER A 52 4.62 -3.26 17.74
C SER A 52 5.24 -1.88 17.83
N ASN A 53 6.03 -1.64 18.86
CA ASN A 53 6.75 -0.38 19.08
C ASN A 53 5.83 0.85 19.04
N VAL A 54 4.63 0.72 19.63
CA VAL A 54 3.66 1.82 19.66
C VAL A 54 4.12 2.90 20.63
N SER A 55 4.10 4.14 20.16
CA SER A 55 4.34 5.32 20.99
C SER A 55 3.38 6.44 20.61
N LEU A 56 3.03 7.25 21.61
CA LEU A 56 2.09 8.38 21.49
C LEU A 56 2.83 9.68 21.77
N HIS A 57 2.89 10.55 20.81
CA HIS A 57 3.56 11.86 20.89
C HIS A 57 2.56 13.00 20.80
N GLY A 58 2.74 14.02 21.64
CA GLY A 58 1.86 15.20 21.70
C GLY A 58 2.47 16.32 22.52
N ALA A 59 1.65 17.19 23.06
CA ALA A 59 2.10 18.30 23.93
C ALA A 59 2.84 17.83 25.19
N CYS A 60 2.63 16.58 25.63
CA CYS A 60 3.32 15.92 26.74
C CYS A 60 4.67 15.28 26.34
N GLY A 61 5.10 15.44 25.09
CA GLY A 61 6.25 14.72 24.55
C GLY A 61 5.88 13.27 24.26
N ASN A 62 6.43 12.32 25.00
CA ASN A 62 6.04 10.90 24.96
C ASN A 62 4.91 10.68 25.98
N CYS A 63 3.69 10.53 25.48
CA CYS A 63 2.48 10.50 26.30
C CYS A 63 2.13 9.05 26.70
N SER A 64 1.50 8.91 27.87
CA SER A 64 0.99 7.60 28.33
C SER A 64 -0.32 7.23 27.63
N PHE A 65 -0.51 5.95 27.42
CA PHE A 65 -1.74 5.35 26.94
C PHE A 65 -1.95 3.99 27.58
N ASP A 66 -3.18 3.51 27.58
CA ASP A 66 -3.56 2.19 28.11
C ASP A 66 -4.15 1.34 26.98
N TRP A 67 -3.82 0.05 26.99
CA TRP A 67 -4.43 -0.91 26.08
C TRP A 67 -5.80 -1.37 26.62
N VAL A 68 -6.84 -1.20 25.83
CA VAL A 68 -8.18 -1.72 26.13
C VAL A 68 -8.28 -3.19 25.69
N ASP A 69 -7.72 -3.48 24.53
CA ASP A 69 -7.58 -4.80 23.94
C ASP A 69 -6.26 -4.83 23.12
N PRO A 70 -5.85 -5.99 22.55
CA PRO A 70 -4.59 -6.07 21.80
C PRO A 70 -4.47 -5.15 20.59
N PHE A 71 -5.56 -4.52 20.16
CA PHE A 71 -5.64 -3.73 18.93
C PHE A 71 -6.19 -2.31 19.13
N THR A 72 -6.57 -1.98 20.38
CA THR A 72 -7.17 -0.68 20.69
C THR A 72 -6.48 -0.06 21.90
N MET A 73 -6.02 1.17 21.73
CA MET A 73 -5.45 1.96 22.81
C MET A 73 -6.34 3.15 23.17
N ASN A 74 -6.40 3.50 24.45
CA ASN A 74 -7.04 4.69 24.98
C ASN A 74 -6.02 5.63 25.59
N PHE A 75 -6.29 6.93 25.45
CA PHE A 75 -5.48 8.01 26.00
C PHE A 75 -6.36 9.24 26.32
N THR A 76 -5.82 10.20 27.02
CA THR A 76 -6.51 11.47 27.30
C THR A 76 -6.85 12.18 25.99
N LYS A 77 -8.08 12.71 25.87
CA LYS A 77 -8.52 13.39 24.66
C LYS A 77 -7.60 14.54 24.29
N GLY A 78 -7.15 14.56 23.01
CA GLY A 78 -6.21 15.57 22.52
C GLY A 78 -5.78 15.33 21.09
N ASN A 79 -4.76 16.08 20.69
CA ASN A 79 -4.11 15.96 19.37
C ASN A 79 -2.77 15.25 19.55
N TYR A 80 -2.57 14.18 18.80
CA TYR A 80 -1.39 13.32 18.94
C TYR A 80 -0.88 12.83 17.59
N THR A 81 0.37 12.40 17.61
CA THR A 81 0.99 11.61 16.57
C THR A 81 1.27 10.20 17.13
N ILE A 82 0.75 9.20 16.48
CA ILE A 82 0.90 7.79 16.84
C ILE A 82 1.97 7.19 15.94
N LEU A 83 3.05 6.69 16.55
CA LEU A 83 4.08 5.94 15.82
C LEU A 83 3.96 4.46 16.16
N TYR A 84 4.08 3.62 15.15
CA TYR A 84 4.06 2.18 15.33
C TYR A 84 4.76 1.44 14.18
N THR A 85 5.06 0.19 14.41
CA THR A 85 5.59 -0.73 13.39
C THR A 85 4.56 -1.82 13.11
N GLY A 86 4.26 -2.07 11.84
CA GLY A 86 3.39 -3.15 11.40
C GLY A 86 4.09 -4.11 10.46
N GLN A 87 3.49 -5.28 10.25
CA GLN A 87 3.96 -6.26 9.27
C GLN A 87 3.28 -6.07 7.94
N VAL A 88 4.01 -6.32 6.86
CA VAL A 88 3.48 -6.37 5.49
C VAL A 88 3.20 -7.83 5.16
N MET A 89 1.99 -8.12 4.73
CA MET A 89 1.59 -9.45 4.29
C MET A 89 1.50 -9.49 2.76
N GLU A 90 2.15 -10.48 2.13
CA GLU A 90 2.09 -10.70 0.68
C GLU A 90 2.45 -9.48 -0.18
N ASN A 91 3.38 -8.64 0.29
CA ASN A 91 3.75 -7.36 -0.34
C ASN A 91 2.57 -6.38 -0.49
N HIS A 92 1.58 -6.51 0.36
CA HIS A 92 0.36 -5.72 0.34
C HIS A 92 0.31 -4.83 1.59
N LEU A 93 0.10 -3.54 1.39
CA LEU A 93 -0.10 -2.56 2.44
C LEU A 93 -1.40 -1.81 2.19
N GLN A 94 -2.25 -1.77 3.20
CA GLN A 94 -3.52 -1.06 3.16
C GLN A 94 -3.75 -0.30 4.46
N GLY A 95 -4.67 0.64 4.44
CA GLY A 95 -5.10 1.35 5.63
C GLY A 95 -6.45 2.01 5.41
N SER A 96 -7.21 2.17 6.49
CA SER A 96 -8.49 2.87 6.49
C SER A 96 -8.57 3.84 7.65
N PHE A 97 -9.25 4.96 7.44
CA PHE A 97 -9.38 6.07 8.38
C PHE A 97 -10.85 6.50 8.48
N ASP A 98 -11.26 6.93 9.65
CA ASP A 98 -12.62 7.44 9.86
C ASP A 98 -12.86 8.81 9.19
N SER A 99 -11.80 9.58 8.94
CA SER A 99 -11.81 10.88 8.26
C SER A 99 -10.85 10.90 7.08
N PRO A 100 -10.94 11.87 6.16
CA PRO A 100 -9.98 12.00 5.08
C PRO A 100 -8.58 12.38 5.58
N TYR A 101 -7.58 11.63 5.14
CA TYR A 101 -6.15 11.86 5.42
C TYR A 101 -5.38 12.17 4.15
N ARG A 102 -4.32 12.92 4.28
CA ARG A 102 -3.23 12.91 3.32
C ARG A 102 -2.30 11.75 3.69
N VAL A 103 -2.30 10.73 2.85
CA VAL A 103 -1.49 9.53 3.06
C VAL A 103 -0.25 9.59 2.19
N SER A 104 0.91 9.32 2.78
CA SER A 104 2.17 9.14 2.05
C SER A 104 2.78 7.79 2.36
N VAL A 105 3.20 7.06 1.32
CA VAL A 105 3.92 5.79 1.47
C VAL A 105 5.26 5.91 0.77
N ALA A 106 6.34 5.65 1.50
CA ALA A 106 7.69 5.58 0.97
C ALA A 106 8.12 4.11 0.81
N LEU A 107 8.44 3.73 -0.42
CA LEU A 107 9.04 2.43 -0.75
C LEU A 107 10.54 2.58 -0.89
N PRO A 108 11.35 1.70 -0.29
CA PRO A 108 12.80 1.69 -0.43
C PRO A 108 13.21 1.29 -1.86
N PRO A 109 14.48 1.56 -2.24
CA PRO A 109 15.02 1.09 -3.52
C PRO A 109 14.88 -0.44 -3.63
N GLY A 110 14.50 -0.90 -4.83
CA GLY A 110 14.29 -2.33 -5.09
C GLY A 110 12.86 -2.81 -4.86
N LEU A 111 11.93 -1.94 -4.48
CA LEU A 111 10.49 -2.21 -4.53
C LEU A 111 9.82 -1.27 -5.52
N ASP A 112 8.89 -1.80 -6.33
CA ASP A 112 8.16 -1.04 -7.34
C ASP A 112 6.66 -1.37 -7.31
N VAL A 113 5.84 -0.48 -7.89
CA VAL A 113 4.37 -0.60 -7.97
C VAL A 113 3.84 -0.29 -9.36
N ARG A 114 4.71 0.12 -10.30
CA ARG A 114 4.32 0.71 -11.59
C ARG A 114 3.88 -0.30 -12.64
N ASP A 115 4.32 -1.56 -12.55
CA ASP A 115 3.86 -2.61 -13.45
C ASP A 115 2.42 -3.02 -13.09
N PRO A 116 1.43 -2.87 -14.00
CA PRO A 116 0.02 -3.12 -13.70
C PRO A 116 -0.33 -4.60 -13.51
N LEU A 117 0.57 -5.54 -13.84
CA LEU A 117 0.38 -6.98 -13.63
C LEU A 117 0.90 -7.45 -12.26
N LEU A 118 1.89 -6.73 -11.72
CA LEU A 118 2.57 -7.10 -10.48
C LEU A 118 2.25 -6.17 -9.33
N GLY A 119 2.11 -4.88 -9.64
CA GLY A 119 1.74 -3.82 -8.69
C GLY A 119 0.25 -3.51 -8.72
N MET A 120 -0.23 -2.88 -7.65
CA MET A 120 -1.58 -2.33 -7.56
C MET A 120 -1.55 -1.06 -6.73
N LEU A 121 -2.31 -0.07 -7.17
CA LEU A 121 -2.51 1.18 -6.44
C LEU A 121 -3.98 1.52 -6.42
N SER A 122 -4.50 1.89 -5.26
CA SER A 122 -5.85 2.44 -5.17
C SER A 122 -5.95 3.79 -5.90
N PRO A 123 -7.13 4.14 -6.44
CA PRO A 123 -7.33 5.37 -7.20
C PRO A 123 -6.95 6.64 -6.44
N GLY A 124 -6.53 7.66 -7.17
CA GLY A 124 -6.18 8.97 -6.61
C GLY A 124 -4.77 9.07 -6.05
N SER A 125 -3.93 8.07 -6.29
CA SER A 125 -2.51 8.10 -5.94
C SER A 125 -1.69 8.89 -6.95
N GLU A 126 -0.71 9.63 -6.44
CA GLU A 126 0.34 10.28 -7.21
C GLU A 126 1.67 9.61 -6.86
N VAL A 127 2.38 9.12 -7.88
CA VAL A 127 3.67 8.43 -7.71
C VAL A 127 4.79 9.37 -8.11
N THR A 128 5.73 9.59 -7.20
CA THR A 128 6.91 10.42 -7.42
C THR A 128 8.17 9.62 -7.13
N GLU A 129 9.09 9.60 -8.06
CA GLU A 129 10.37 8.91 -7.91
C GLU A 129 11.43 9.90 -7.41
N ASN A 130 12.06 9.55 -6.31
CA ASN A 130 13.25 10.23 -5.78
C ASN A 130 14.48 9.35 -5.98
N VAL A 131 15.69 9.92 -5.89
CA VAL A 131 16.95 9.20 -6.08
C VAL A 131 17.08 7.92 -5.23
N SER A 132 16.43 7.88 -4.07
CA SER A 132 16.59 6.81 -3.07
C SER A 132 15.28 6.13 -2.64
N SER A 133 14.13 6.53 -3.20
CA SER A 133 12.82 5.96 -2.80
C SER A 133 11.74 6.29 -3.80
N LEU A 134 10.72 5.44 -3.87
CA LEU A 134 9.47 5.72 -4.56
C LEU A 134 8.46 6.24 -3.53
N SER A 135 7.97 7.45 -3.73
CA SER A 135 6.96 8.07 -2.87
C SER A 135 5.59 8.04 -3.54
N ILE A 136 4.60 7.53 -2.83
CA ILE A 136 3.22 7.44 -3.29
C ILE A 136 2.37 8.27 -2.35
N VAL A 137 1.56 9.19 -2.89
CA VAL A 137 0.76 10.12 -2.10
C VAL A 137 -0.69 10.06 -2.54
N TRP A 138 -1.59 9.98 -1.57
CA TRP A 138 -3.04 10.17 -1.73
C TRP A 138 -3.44 11.45 -1.00
N ASN A 139 -4.14 12.32 -1.70
CA ASN A 139 -4.68 13.54 -1.10
C ASN A 139 -6.14 13.29 -0.69
N ALA A 140 -6.46 13.57 0.59
CA ALA A 140 -7.83 13.50 1.14
C ALA A 140 -8.51 12.13 0.94
N THR A 141 -7.82 11.04 1.22
CA THR A 141 -8.38 9.69 1.15
C THR A 141 -8.81 9.15 2.52
N ARG A 142 -9.84 8.30 2.54
CA ARG A 142 -10.25 7.54 3.74
C ARG A 142 -9.69 6.11 3.74
N SER A 143 -9.19 5.65 2.61
CA SER A 143 -8.54 4.35 2.51
C SER A 143 -7.49 4.39 1.42
N PHE A 144 -6.44 3.63 1.62
CA PHE A 144 -5.43 3.40 0.60
C PHE A 144 -5.08 1.93 0.56
N GLU A 145 -4.66 1.50 -0.59
CA GLU A 145 -4.24 0.14 -0.85
C GLU A 145 -3.13 0.16 -1.89
N LEU A 146 -2.07 -0.56 -1.61
CA LEU A 146 -0.98 -0.73 -2.56
C LEU A 146 -0.41 -2.15 -2.47
N ARG A 147 -0.03 -2.69 -3.61
CA ARG A 147 0.74 -3.91 -3.76
C ARG A 147 2.03 -3.58 -4.48
N PHE A 148 3.13 -3.92 -3.89
CA PHE A 148 4.45 -3.71 -4.47
C PHE A 148 5.11 -5.05 -4.82
N TYR A 149 6.13 -4.99 -5.65
CA TYR A 149 6.87 -6.16 -6.11
C TYR A 149 8.38 -5.89 -6.13
N THR A 150 9.15 -6.97 -6.19
CA THR A 150 10.60 -6.88 -6.37
C THR A 150 10.97 -7.01 -7.85
N PRO A 151 12.10 -6.44 -8.31
CA PRO A 151 12.56 -6.58 -9.70
C PRO A 151 12.79 -8.04 -10.13
N GLU A 152 13.01 -8.93 -9.18
CA GLU A 152 13.13 -10.37 -9.47
C GLU A 152 11.82 -10.96 -10.00
N ARG A 153 10.67 -10.56 -9.42
CA ARG A 153 9.35 -11.00 -9.90
C ARG A 153 9.06 -10.46 -11.29
N GLU A 154 9.46 -9.25 -11.59
CA GLU A 154 9.32 -8.65 -12.92
C GLU A 154 10.15 -9.44 -13.95
N ARG A 155 11.42 -9.75 -13.65
CA ARG A 155 12.28 -10.58 -14.51
C ARG A 155 11.69 -11.98 -14.75
N LEU A 156 11.15 -12.61 -13.72
CA LEU A 156 10.49 -13.91 -13.83
C LEU A 156 9.25 -13.84 -14.73
N LEU A 157 8.44 -12.78 -14.61
CA LEU A 157 7.28 -12.58 -15.47
C LEU A 157 7.69 -12.42 -16.94
N LEU A 158 8.72 -11.61 -17.22
CA LEU A 158 9.27 -11.41 -18.57
C LEU A 158 9.84 -12.71 -19.15
N ALA A 159 10.58 -13.48 -18.36
CA ALA A 159 11.14 -14.77 -18.79
C ALA A 159 10.03 -15.77 -19.10
N PHE A 160 9.01 -15.86 -18.25
CA PHE A 160 7.85 -16.72 -18.47
C PHE A 160 7.05 -16.30 -19.69
N GLY A 161 6.78 -15.01 -19.87
CA GLY A 161 6.09 -14.47 -21.04
C GLY A 161 6.84 -14.76 -22.34
N THR A 162 8.17 -14.64 -22.33
CA THR A 162 9.02 -14.94 -23.49
C THR A 162 8.97 -16.42 -23.85
N LEU A 163 9.07 -17.32 -22.86
CA LEU A 163 8.95 -18.76 -23.05
C LEU A 163 7.58 -19.16 -23.63
N TRP A 164 6.51 -18.57 -23.13
CA TRP A 164 5.14 -18.78 -23.64
C TRP A 164 5.02 -18.33 -25.10
N LEU A 165 5.55 -17.17 -25.43
CA LEU A 165 5.48 -16.60 -26.77
C LEU A 165 6.26 -17.49 -27.77
N VAL A 166 7.45 -17.95 -27.40
CA VAL A 166 8.23 -18.90 -28.21
C VAL A 166 7.45 -20.21 -28.40
N GLY A 167 6.87 -20.78 -27.35
CA GLY A 167 6.06 -21.99 -27.42
C GLY A 167 4.87 -21.83 -28.36
N LEU A 168 4.18 -20.70 -28.27
CA LEU A 168 3.04 -20.38 -29.12
C LEU A 168 3.43 -20.25 -30.59
N VAL A 169 4.56 -19.60 -30.88
CA VAL A 169 5.12 -19.50 -32.26
C VAL A 169 5.47 -20.87 -32.81
N LEU A 170 6.13 -21.73 -32.03
CA LEU A 170 6.52 -23.10 -32.46
C LEU A 170 5.32 -23.97 -32.80
N VAL A 171 4.17 -23.76 -32.14
CA VAL A 171 2.94 -24.52 -32.41
C VAL A 171 2.14 -23.90 -33.55
N LEU A 172 1.98 -22.58 -33.57
CA LEU A 172 1.13 -21.92 -34.56
C LEU A 172 1.74 -21.87 -35.97
N VAL A 173 3.05 -21.67 -36.07
CA VAL A 173 3.70 -21.54 -37.40
C VAL A 173 3.56 -22.83 -38.23
N PRO A 174 3.86 -24.05 -37.74
CA PRO A 174 3.61 -25.29 -38.49
C PRO A 174 2.14 -25.45 -38.85
N PHE A 175 1.25 -25.22 -37.91
CA PHE A 175 -0.19 -25.33 -38.13
C PHE A 175 -0.72 -24.41 -39.24
N LEU A 176 -0.24 -23.18 -39.29
CA LEU A 176 -0.60 -22.23 -40.35
C LEU A 176 0.01 -22.59 -41.69
N LEU A 177 1.23 -23.13 -41.71
CA LEU A 177 1.88 -23.58 -42.91
C LEU A 177 1.17 -24.81 -43.52
N GLU A 178 0.80 -25.79 -42.71
CA GLU A 178 0.01 -26.96 -43.18
C GLU A 178 -1.36 -26.56 -43.74
N ARG A 179 -2.04 -25.62 -43.13
CA ARG A 179 -3.32 -25.09 -43.65
C ARG A 179 -3.17 -24.44 -45.02
N ARG A 180 -2.08 -23.68 -45.23
CA ARG A 180 -1.79 -23.08 -46.55
C ARG A 180 -1.49 -24.10 -47.64
N VAL A 181 -0.84 -25.19 -47.29
CA VAL A 181 -0.51 -26.27 -48.26
C VAL A 181 -1.77 -27.03 -48.62
N ARG A 182 -2.63 -27.36 -47.67
CA ARG A 182 -3.90 -28.08 -47.91
C ARG A 182 -4.95 -27.23 -48.66
N GLY A 183 -4.92 -25.93 -48.53
CA GLY A 183 -5.87 -25.03 -49.23
C GLY A 183 -5.52 -24.74 -50.68
N LYS A 184 -4.41 -25.27 -51.23
CA LYS A 184 -3.98 -25.14 -52.63
C LYS A 184 -4.11 -26.42 -53.43
N GLY A 185 -4.90 -27.39 -52.99
CA GLY A 185 -5.30 -28.54 -53.82
C GLY A 185 -6.31 -28.14 -54.89
N PRO A 186 -6.23 -28.70 -56.11
CA PRO A 186 -6.94 -28.31 -57.32
C PRO A 186 -8.46 -28.38 -57.22
#